data_6cfdc75ed76248eb171ad617078287ee
#
_entry.id   6cfdc75ed76248eb171ad617078287ee
#
_cell.length_a   1.000
_cell.length_b   1.000
_cell.length_c   1.000
_cell.angle_alpha   90.00
_cell.angle_beta   90.00
_cell.angle_gamma   90.00
#
_symmetry.space_group_name_H-M   'P 1'
#
loop_
_entity.id
_entity.type
_entity.pdbx_description
1 polymer ?
#
loop_
_entity_poly.entity_id
_entity_poly.type
_entity_poly.pdbx_seq_one_letter_code
_entity_poly.pdbx_strand_id
1 'polypeptide(L)'
;MDNIIIYGSKYGSARRYAEKLSQMTNIAAVNYKDAPSLSGQDIIVYIGAIYAGGVTGLTKTLRGLVLRESQKLIIATVGLADPNIAENEINIKQSLRAQLPAALFEKAEIFNLRGSIDYAKLSFLHRIVMALMYRTLKKLPREKWSPENQALIE
;
A
#
# COMPACT_ATOMS: atom_id res chain seq x y z
N MET A 1 -1.04 -12.74 11.88
CA MET A 1 -1.41 -11.67 10.93
C MET A 1 -0.26 -11.43 9.97
N ASP A 2 -0.51 -11.54 8.69
CA ASP A 2 0.51 -11.36 7.66
C ASP A 2 0.24 -10.06 6.91
N ASN A 3 1.25 -9.22 6.81
CA ASN A 3 1.18 -7.93 6.13
C ASN A 3 2.36 -7.79 5.19
N ILE A 4 2.19 -7.04 4.11
CA ILE A 4 3.23 -6.88 3.12
C ILE A 4 3.19 -5.47 2.51
N ILE A 5 4.38 -4.92 2.25
CA ILE A 5 4.57 -3.72 1.45
C ILE A 5 5.21 -4.14 0.14
N ILE A 6 4.60 -3.77 -0.97
CA ILE A 6 5.13 -4.08 -2.31
C ILE A 6 5.41 -2.77 -3.01
N TYR A 7 6.54 -2.68 -3.70
CA TYR A 7 6.85 -1.47 -4.46
C TYR A 7 7.15 -1.77 -5.93
N GLY A 8 6.72 -0.85 -6.79
CA GLY A 8 7.10 -0.79 -8.18
C GLY A 8 7.79 0.54 -8.43
N SER A 9 9.10 0.52 -8.61
CA SER A 9 9.91 1.74 -8.71
C SER A 9 10.64 1.81 -10.04
N LYS A 10 10.60 2.98 -10.68
CA LYS A 10 11.35 3.25 -11.91
C LYS A 10 12.68 3.92 -11.61
N TYR A 11 12.66 4.96 -10.76
CA TYR A 11 13.84 5.77 -10.45
C TYR A 11 14.17 5.79 -8.95
N GLY A 12 13.61 4.88 -8.18
CA GLY A 12 13.94 4.70 -6.77
C GLY A 12 13.03 5.41 -5.78
N SER A 13 12.16 6.33 -6.20
CA SER A 13 11.32 7.08 -5.26
C SER A 13 10.32 6.19 -4.53
N ALA A 14 9.60 5.34 -5.26
CA ALA A 14 8.64 4.43 -4.65
C ALA A 14 9.34 3.45 -3.70
N ARG A 15 10.52 2.97 -4.08
CA ARG A 15 11.33 2.11 -3.23
C ARG A 15 11.71 2.80 -1.92
N ARG A 16 12.13 4.06 -1.99
CA ARG A 16 12.50 4.82 -0.78
C ARG A 16 11.33 4.96 0.18
N TYR A 17 10.12 5.28 -0.34
CA TYR A 17 8.91 5.32 0.49
C TYR A 17 8.62 3.96 1.11
N ALA A 18 8.71 2.89 0.33
CA ALA A 18 8.43 1.54 0.82
C ALA A 18 9.42 1.12 1.91
N GLU A 19 10.71 1.37 1.71
CA GLU A 19 11.74 1.04 2.69
C GLU A 19 11.55 1.84 3.98
N LYS A 20 11.21 3.12 3.88
CA LYS A 20 10.97 3.95 5.05
C LYS A 20 9.74 3.50 5.82
N LEU A 21 8.65 3.23 5.11
CA LEU A 21 7.43 2.70 5.74
C LEU A 21 7.70 1.33 6.39
N SER A 22 8.48 0.49 5.75
CA SER A 22 8.90 -0.80 6.31
C SER A 22 9.64 -0.63 7.64
N GLN A 23 10.55 0.33 7.71
CA GLN A 23 11.26 0.64 8.96
C GLN A 23 10.31 1.12 10.06
N MET A 24 9.31 1.91 9.68
CA MET A 24 8.35 2.48 10.65
C MET A 24 7.32 1.47 11.14
N THR A 25 6.98 0.47 10.33
CA THR A 25 5.92 -0.50 10.64
C THR A 25 6.42 -1.88 10.99
N ASN A 26 7.67 -2.17 10.72
CA ASN A 26 8.26 -3.51 10.80
C ASN A 26 7.58 -4.53 9.85
N ILE A 27 6.94 -4.04 8.78
CA ILE A 27 6.38 -4.87 7.72
C ILE A 27 7.42 -5.00 6.62
N ALA A 28 7.63 -6.22 6.09
CA ALA A 28 8.59 -6.45 5.03
C ALA A 28 8.18 -5.73 3.74
N ALA A 29 9.16 -5.09 3.08
CA ALA A 29 8.97 -4.46 1.78
C ALA A 29 9.67 -5.27 0.71
N VAL A 30 8.97 -5.58 -0.38
CA VAL A 30 9.49 -6.37 -1.49
C VAL A 30 9.21 -5.70 -2.82
N ASN A 31 10.09 -5.93 -3.79
CA ASN A 31 9.86 -5.49 -5.17
C ASN A 31 8.68 -6.27 -5.75
N TYR A 32 7.88 -5.62 -6.59
CA TYR A 32 6.72 -6.28 -7.19
C TYR A 32 7.09 -7.55 -7.98
N LYS A 33 8.31 -7.60 -8.53
CA LYS A 33 8.80 -8.76 -9.27
C LYS A 33 8.97 -10.00 -8.39
N ASP A 34 9.16 -9.79 -7.09
CA ASP A 34 9.40 -10.84 -6.11
C ASP A 34 8.21 -11.02 -5.16
N ALA A 35 7.07 -10.43 -5.48
CA ALA A 35 5.91 -10.48 -4.60
C ALA A 35 5.36 -11.91 -4.47
N PRO A 36 5.11 -12.38 -3.23
CA PRO A 36 4.48 -13.69 -3.03
C PRO A 36 2.99 -13.63 -3.34
N SER A 37 2.30 -14.76 -3.18
CA SER A 37 0.85 -14.78 -3.26
C SER A 37 0.25 -13.83 -2.23
N LEU A 38 -0.75 -13.03 -2.66
CA LEU A 38 -1.38 -12.04 -1.81
C LEU A 38 -2.63 -12.55 -1.09
N SER A 39 -3.09 -13.76 -1.43
CA SER A 39 -4.32 -14.32 -0.86
C SER A 39 -4.26 -14.52 0.65
N GLY A 40 -3.06 -14.73 1.21
CA GLY A 40 -2.87 -14.92 2.65
C GLY A 40 -2.50 -13.64 3.41
N GLN A 41 -2.43 -12.50 2.75
CA GLN A 41 -2.03 -11.25 3.40
C GLN A 41 -3.24 -10.50 3.94
N ASP A 42 -3.14 -10.01 5.17
CA ASP A 42 -4.21 -9.23 5.80
C ASP A 42 -4.19 -7.77 5.36
N ILE A 43 -3.01 -7.16 5.35
CA ILE A 43 -2.83 -5.79 4.89
C ILE A 43 -1.81 -5.79 3.76
N ILE A 44 -2.24 -5.27 2.62
CA ILE A 44 -1.40 -5.14 1.43
C ILE A 44 -1.23 -3.65 1.15
N VAL A 45 0.02 -3.19 1.17
CA VAL A 45 0.37 -1.82 0.79
C VAL A 45 1.16 -1.87 -0.50
N TYR A 46 0.63 -1.27 -1.55
CA TYR A 46 1.32 -1.16 -2.83
C TYR A 46 1.77 0.28 -3.05
N ILE A 47 3.06 0.49 -3.20
CA ILE A 47 3.63 1.82 -3.47
C ILE A 47 4.26 1.77 -4.85
N GLY A 48 3.65 2.48 -5.80
CA GLY A 48 4.06 2.39 -7.19
C GLY A 48 4.33 3.74 -7.84
N ALA A 49 5.43 3.81 -8.60
CA ALA A 49 5.78 4.99 -9.37
C ALA A 49 4.86 5.14 -10.58
N ILE A 50 4.37 6.36 -10.80
CA ILE A 50 3.62 6.69 -12.00
C ILE A 50 4.62 6.86 -13.14
N TYR A 51 4.46 6.07 -14.19
CA TYR A 51 5.31 6.11 -15.38
C TYR A 51 4.48 5.83 -16.62
N ALA A 52 4.61 6.68 -17.62
CA ALA A 52 3.92 6.52 -18.92
C ALA A 52 2.41 6.31 -18.80
N GLY A 53 1.78 7.02 -17.85
CA GLY A 53 0.33 6.96 -17.63
C GLY A 53 -0.17 5.80 -16.80
N GLY A 54 0.73 4.95 -16.28
CA GLY A 54 0.37 3.81 -15.43
C GLY A 54 1.17 3.78 -14.15
N VAL A 55 0.80 2.89 -13.25
CA VAL A 55 1.54 2.66 -12.01
C VAL A 55 2.40 1.40 -12.18
N THR A 56 3.70 1.55 -12.01
CA THR A 56 4.67 0.48 -12.28
C THR A 56 4.33 -0.79 -11.52
N GLY A 57 4.12 -1.88 -12.25
CA GLY A 57 3.89 -3.22 -11.70
C GLY A 57 2.51 -3.47 -11.10
N LEU A 58 1.65 -2.47 -11.03
CA LEU A 58 0.37 -2.58 -10.33
C LEU A 58 -0.54 -3.64 -10.96
N THR A 59 -0.78 -3.56 -12.26
CA THR A 59 -1.66 -4.50 -12.96
C THR A 59 -1.15 -5.93 -12.83
N LYS A 60 0.15 -6.12 -13.01
CA LYS A 60 0.77 -7.44 -12.93
C LYS A 60 0.65 -8.04 -11.53
N THR A 61 0.89 -7.21 -10.50
CA THR A 61 0.88 -7.66 -9.10
C THR A 61 -0.51 -8.00 -8.61
N LEU A 62 -1.50 -7.19 -8.98
CA LEU A 62 -2.87 -7.34 -8.48
C LEU A 62 -3.77 -8.15 -9.42
N ARG A 63 -3.22 -8.68 -10.52
CA ARG A 63 -3.98 -9.49 -11.46
C ARG A 63 -4.56 -10.71 -10.75
N GLY A 64 -5.88 -10.89 -10.89
CA GLY A 64 -6.57 -12.03 -10.32
C GLY A 64 -6.81 -11.96 -8.83
N LEU A 65 -6.38 -10.89 -8.17
CA LEU A 65 -6.63 -10.74 -6.74
C LEU A 65 -8.10 -10.47 -6.48
N VAL A 66 -8.69 -11.28 -5.61
CA VAL A 66 -10.05 -11.06 -5.09
C VAL A 66 -9.91 -10.80 -3.59
N LEU A 67 -10.21 -9.57 -3.16
CA LEU A 67 -10.09 -9.19 -1.76
C LEU A 67 -11.24 -9.79 -0.95
N ARG A 68 -10.87 -10.48 0.14
CA ARG A 68 -11.84 -10.86 1.16
C ARG A 68 -12.17 -9.64 2.02
N GLU A 69 -13.30 -9.67 2.70
CA GLU A 69 -13.70 -8.55 3.58
C GLU A 69 -12.64 -8.25 4.66
N SER A 70 -11.94 -9.28 5.11
CA SER A 70 -10.90 -9.15 6.14
C SER A 70 -9.60 -8.56 5.62
N GLN A 71 -9.40 -8.53 4.30
CA GLN A 71 -8.19 -8.00 3.70
C GLN A 71 -8.32 -6.51 3.44
N LYS A 72 -7.23 -5.77 3.65
CA LYS A 72 -7.15 -4.33 3.38
C LYS A 72 -6.10 -4.07 2.31
N LEU A 73 -6.46 -3.24 1.34
CA LEU A 73 -5.56 -2.84 0.26
C LEU A 73 -5.36 -1.33 0.29
N ILE A 74 -4.10 -0.91 0.38
CA ILE A 74 -3.70 0.48 0.29
C ILE A 74 -2.84 0.63 -0.96
N ILE A 75 -3.15 1.62 -1.80
CA ILE A 75 -2.35 1.94 -2.98
C ILE A 75 -1.83 3.36 -2.83
N ALA A 76 -0.52 3.52 -2.81
CA ALA A 76 0.13 4.82 -2.80
C ALA A 76 0.84 5.02 -4.14
N THR A 77 0.44 6.04 -4.89
CA THR A 77 1.10 6.40 -6.14
C THR A 77 2.21 7.41 -5.86
N VAL A 78 3.30 7.32 -6.59
CA VAL A 78 4.43 8.26 -6.46
C VAL A 78 4.67 8.88 -7.83
N GLY A 79 4.49 10.18 -7.94
CA GLY A 79 4.61 10.90 -9.21
C GLY A 79 5.30 12.24 -9.07
N LEU A 80 5.65 12.83 -10.23
CA LEU A 80 6.26 14.16 -10.28
C LEU A 80 5.22 15.28 -10.13
N ALA A 81 3.99 15.03 -10.57
CA ALA A 81 2.92 16.03 -10.50
C ALA A 81 2.47 16.26 -9.06
N ASP A 82 2.07 17.49 -8.76
CA ASP A 82 1.56 17.85 -7.45
C ASP A 82 0.17 17.20 -7.25
N PRO A 83 0.01 16.24 -6.34
CA PRO A 83 -1.27 15.56 -6.14
C PRO A 83 -2.32 16.46 -5.46
N ASN A 84 -1.94 17.62 -4.92
CA ASN A 84 -2.89 18.55 -4.32
C ASN A 84 -3.60 19.40 -5.37
N ILE A 85 -3.14 19.38 -6.63
CA ILE A 85 -3.85 20.01 -7.74
C ILE A 85 -4.96 19.08 -8.20
N ALA A 86 -6.21 19.56 -8.18
CA ALA A 86 -7.40 18.74 -8.43
C ALA A 86 -7.36 17.99 -9.78
N GLU A 87 -6.86 18.63 -10.83
CA GLU A 87 -6.73 17.99 -12.15
C GLU A 87 -5.80 16.78 -12.11
N ASN A 88 -4.68 16.89 -11.39
CA ASN A 88 -3.73 15.79 -11.26
C ASN A 88 -4.34 14.64 -10.45
N GLU A 89 -5.07 14.94 -9.39
CA GLU A 89 -5.77 13.92 -8.60
C GLU A 89 -6.79 13.15 -9.45
N ILE A 90 -7.57 13.87 -10.25
CA ILE A 90 -8.55 13.27 -11.16
C ILE A 90 -7.87 12.35 -12.18
N ASN A 91 -6.76 12.80 -12.78
CA ASN A 91 -6.02 12.02 -13.76
C ASN A 91 -5.44 10.75 -13.14
N ILE A 92 -4.93 10.82 -11.92
CA ILE A 92 -4.41 9.64 -11.22
C ILE A 92 -5.54 8.63 -10.96
N LYS A 93 -6.70 9.10 -10.49
CA LYS A 93 -7.85 8.23 -10.25
C LYS A 93 -8.33 7.56 -11.54
N GLN A 94 -8.41 8.28 -12.64
CA GLN A 94 -8.80 7.71 -13.93
C GLN A 94 -7.81 6.64 -14.39
N SER A 95 -6.52 6.88 -14.21
CA SER A 95 -5.50 5.90 -14.53
C SER A 95 -5.65 4.63 -13.70
N LEU A 96 -5.88 4.77 -12.40
CA LEU A 96 -6.09 3.62 -11.52
C LEU A 96 -7.34 2.83 -11.88
N ARG A 97 -8.44 3.51 -12.22
CA ARG A 97 -9.66 2.85 -12.67
C ARG A 97 -9.45 2.04 -13.94
N ALA A 98 -8.59 2.51 -14.84
CA ALA A 98 -8.26 1.80 -16.06
C ALA A 98 -7.38 0.56 -15.82
N GLN A 99 -6.59 0.57 -14.75
CA GLN A 99 -5.64 -0.50 -14.44
C GLN A 99 -6.19 -1.58 -13.50
N LEU A 100 -7.27 -1.28 -12.76
CA LEU A 100 -7.79 -2.17 -11.73
C LEU A 100 -9.22 -2.61 -12.04
N PRO A 101 -9.59 -3.85 -11.68
CA PRO A 101 -10.99 -4.22 -11.60
C PRO A 101 -11.75 -3.27 -10.68
N ALA A 102 -13.01 -2.98 -11.02
CA ALA A 102 -13.84 -2.04 -10.24
C ALA A 102 -13.93 -2.44 -8.76
N ALA A 103 -14.02 -3.73 -8.47
CA ALA A 103 -14.12 -4.21 -7.09
C ALA A 103 -12.88 -3.89 -6.27
N LEU A 104 -11.68 -3.99 -6.87
CA LEU A 104 -10.43 -3.63 -6.18
C LEU A 104 -10.33 -2.12 -5.99
N PHE A 105 -10.67 -1.36 -7.04
CA PHE A 105 -10.62 0.10 -6.96
C PHE A 105 -11.51 0.64 -5.85
N GLU A 106 -12.72 0.11 -5.72
CA GLU A 106 -13.68 0.56 -4.71
C GLU A 106 -13.22 0.24 -3.28
N LYS A 107 -12.54 -0.89 -3.09
CA LYS A 107 -12.09 -1.32 -1.77
C LYS A 107 -10.74 -0.74 -1.37
N ALA A 108 -9.96 -0.27 -2.32
CA ALA A 108 -8.62 0.25 -2.04
C ALA A 108 -8.68 1.65 -1.43
N GLU A 109 -7.85 1.89 -0.41
CA GLU A 109 -7.55 3.25 0.03
C GLU A 109 -6.40 3.78 -0.82
N ILE A 110 -6.56 4.99 -1.38
CA ILE A 110 -5.62 5.55 -2.35
C ILE A 110 -4.97 6.79 -1.76
N PHE A 111 -3.64 6.82 -1.82
CA PHE A 111 -2.81 7.96 -1.43
C PHE A 111 -1.93 8.36 -2.60
N ASN A 112 -1.74 9.65 -2.79
CA ASN A 112 -0.91 10.18 -3.87
C ASN A 112 0.27 10.93 -3.27
N LEU A 113 1.49 10.49 -3.61
CA LEU A 113 2.74 11.00 -3.07
C LEU A 113 3.56 11.63 -4.19
N ARG A 114 4.44 12.57 -3.82
CA ARG A 114 5.40 13.14 -4.77
C ARG A 114 6.71 12.35 -4.77
N GLY A 115 7.51 12.52 -5.82
CA GLY A 115 8.78 11.83 -5.97
C GLY A 115 9.78 12.07 -4.85
N SER A 116 9.86 13.30 -4.33
CA SER A 116 10.64 13.60 -3.11
C SER A 116 9.86 13.13 -1.90
N ILE A 117 10.55 12.56 -0.91
CA ILE A 117 9.84 12.05 0.28
C ILE A 117 9.16 13.20 1.01
N ASP A 118 7.84 13.12 1.07
CA ASP A 118 7.00 13.99 1.89
C ASP A 118 6.76 13.27 3.23
N TYR A 119 7.50 13.69 4.24
CA TYR A 119 7.45 13.03 5.55
C TYR A 119 6.09 13.20 6.23
N ALA A 120 5.38 14.29 6.00
CA ALA A 120 4.05 14.49 6.56
C ALA A 120 3.05 13.47 6.00
N LYS A 121 3.05 13.27 4.69
CA LYS A 121 2.20 12.26 4.05
C LYS A 121 2.61 10.84 4.43
N LEU A 122 3.91 10.60 4.52
CA LEU A 122 4.42 9.29 4.94
C LEU A 122 4.00 8.96 6.38
N SER A 123 4.07 9.95 7.28
CA SER A 123 3.61 9.79 8.66
C SER A 123 2.11 9.53 8.73
N PHE A 124 1.32 10.19 7.89
CA PHE A 124 -0.11 9.94 7.78
C PHE A 124 -0.38 8.51 7.30
N LEU A 125 0.30 8.07 6.25
CA LEU A 125 0.21 6.69 5.75
C LEU A 125 0.60 5.69 6.83
N HIS A 126 1.67 5.94 7.56
CA HIS A 126 2.11 5.12 8.68
C HIS A 126 0.99 4.97 9.72
N ARG A 127 0.34 6.07 10.10
CA ARG A 127 -0.75 6.03 11.08
C ARG A 127 -1.94 5.20 10.59
N ILE A 128 -2.28 5.31 9.30
CA ILE A 128 -3.36 4.51 8.72
C ILE A 128 -3.02 3.02 8.77
N VAL A 129 -1.80 2.66 8.37
CA VAL A 129 -1.35 1.25 8.40
C VAL A 129 -1.39 0.72 9.84
N MET A 130 -0.89 1.49 10.80
CA MET A 130 -0.89 1.07 12.20
C MET A 130 -2.32 0.91 12.74
N ALA A 131 -3.22 1.80 12.37
CA ALA A 131 -4.63 1.69 12.77
C ALA A 131 -5.28 0.43 12.21
N LEU A 132 -4.99 0.10 10.95
CA LEU A 132 -5.50 -1.13 10.31
C LEU A 132 -4.94 -2.38 10.98
N MET A 133 -3.64 -2.38 11.30
CA MET A 133 -3.01 -3.49 12.02
C MET A 133 -3.66 -3.70 13.38
N TYR A 134 -3.89 -2.62 14.12
CA TYR A 134 -4.53 -2.67 15.42
C TYR A 134 -5.94 -3.25 15.34
N ARG A 135 -6.76 -2.78 14.38
CA ARG A 135 -8.12 -3.28 14.18
C ARG A 135 -8.14 -4.75 13.81
N THR A 136 -7.25 -5.17 12.92
CA THR A 136 -7.16 -6.56 12.49
C THR A 136 -6.76 -7.46 13.64
N LEU A 137 -5.81 -7.03 14.45
CA LEU A 137 -5.36 -7.79 15.64
C LEU A 137 -6.46 -7.97 16.66
N LYS A 138 -7.27 -6.95 16.91
CA LYS A 138 -8.37 -7.03 17.88
C LYS A 138 -9.43 -8.07 17.50
N LYS A 139 -9.53 -8.41 16.22
CA LYS A 139 -10.47 -9.44 15.75
C LYS A 139 -9.95 -10.86 15.94
N LEU A 140 -8.65 -11.02 16.27
CA LEU A 140 -8.05 -12.34 16.50
C LEU A 140 -8.11 -12.69 17.97
N PRO A 141 -8.26 -14.00 18.32
CA PRO A 141 -8.09 -14.45 19.69
C PRO A 141 -6.71 -14.07 20.20
N ARG A 142 -6.62 -13.61 21.45
CA ARG A 142 -5.36 -13.18 22.05
C ARG A 142 -4.27 -14.26 21.99
N GLU A 143 -4.64 -15.51 22.07
CA GLU A 143 -3.73 -16.65 22.01
C GLU A 143 -3.02 -16.76 20.66
N LYS A 144 -3.60 -16.17 19.60
CA LYS A 144 -2.99 -16.17 18.26
C LYS A 144 -2.08 -14.98 18.02
N TRP A 145 -1.95 -14.08 19.01
CA TRP A 145 -1.07 -12.92 18.86
C TRP A 145 0.38 -13.35 19.04
N SER A 146 1.26 -12.89 18.14
CA SER A 146 2.70 -13.02 18.35
C SER A 146 3.14 -12.06 19.46
N PRO A 147 4.34 -12.25 20.04
CA PRO A 147 4.88 -11.30 21.01
C PRO A 147 4.95 -9.87 20.49
N GLU A 148 5.30 -9.70 19.21
CA GLU A 148 5.34 -8.38 18.55
C GLU A 148 3.97 -7.77 18.46
N ASN A 149 2.94 -8.58 18.13
CA ASN A 149 1.56 -8.12 18.06
C ASN A 149 1.02 -7.75 19.42
N GLN A 150 1.39 -8.47 20.45
CA GLN A 150 1.02 -8.14 21.84
C GLN A 150 1.61 -6.78 22.24
N ALA A 151 2.87 -6.54 21.91
CA ALA A 151 3.52 -5.28 22.19
C ALA A 151 2.86 -4.10 21.46
N LEU A 152 2.32 -4.34 20.27
CA LEU A 152 1.63 -3.31 19.48
C LEU A 152 0.34 -2.82 20.17
N ILE A 153 -0.38 -3.71 20.82
CA ILE A 153 -1.66 -3.39 21.46
C ILE A 153 -1.48 -2.92 22.91
N GLU A 154 -0.53 -3.49 23.61
CA GLU A 154 -0.17 -3.12 24.97
C GLU A 154 0.76 -1.91 24.99
#